data_87ef2f10c0b02b1fa0261f778660bbd6
#
_entry.id   87ef2f10c0b02b1fa0261f778660bbd6
#
_cell.length_a   1.000
_cell.length_b   1.000
_cell.length_c   1.000
_cell.angle_alpha   90.00
_cell.angle_beta   90.00
_cell.angle_gamma   90.00
#
_symmetry.space_group_name_H-M   'P 1'
#
loop_
_entity.id
_entity.type
_entity.pdbx_description
1 polymer ?
#
loop_
_entity_poly.entity_id
_entity_poly.type
_entity_poly.pdbx_seq_one_letter_code
_entity_poly.pdbx_strand_id
1 'polypeptide(L)'
;MRSETWLEIANGEAWLSGKPVLRNLNLKLWLGESTTILGPNGAGKSSLVKLIDRSLHPIVRPQAELRLFGQTNVKLWDLRQRIGVMTTELEGRFPPSAAAREVVSSGYFGSMRLGRDQLPTAEQHQRCLNLLERLGLGAIAEQPYGSLSDGQRRRLMIARALVHEPEVLVLDEPSRALDLKACHQLIACLRQLCRQGTTVLQVTHRIDTIIPEMGRVLFLRDGSISADGPPQSMLTGNQLSDLFSTPLSVVESGGFRQVLPQSSDSDVLTSDAW
;
A
#
# COMPACT_ATOMS: atom_id res chain seq x y z
N MET A 1 6.86 -15.82 -20.61
CA MET A 1 6.80 -14.40 -21.06
C MET A 1 7.33 -13.55 -19.92
N ARG A 2 8.29 -12.65 -20.14
CA ARG A 2 8.72 -11.72 -19.10
C ARG A 2 7.58 -10.73 -18.88
N SER A 3 7.07 -10.62 -17.65
CA SER A 3 6.05 -9.65 -17.27
C SER A 3 6.54 -8.23 -17.56
N GLU A 4 5.64 -7.34 -17.99
CA GLU A 4 5.97 -5.93 -18.24
C GLU A 4 6.41 -5.25 -16.93
N THR A 5 7.49 -4.47 -16.97
CA THR A 5 7.95 -3.70 -15.82
C THR A 5 7.10 -2.44 -15.67
N TRP A 6 6.42 -2.28 -14.53
CA TRP A 6 5.65 -1.09 -14.27
C TRP A 6 6.38 -0.03 -13.46
N LEU A 7 7.36 -0.46 -12.61
CA LEU A 7 8.23 0.45 -11.86
C LEU A 7 9.68 0.00 -11.99
N GLU A 8 10.55 0.92 -12.35
CA GLU A 8 12.00 0.75 -12.34
C GLU A 8 12.65 1.99 -11.73
N ILE A 9 13.45 1.77 -10.69
CA ILE A 9 14.25 2.80 -10.03
C ILE A 9 15.69 2.31 -10.04
N ALA A 10 16.58 3.13 -10.56
CA ALA A 10 18.04 2.91 -10.53
C ALA A 10 18.70 4.08 -9.79
N ASN A 11 19.50 3.76 -8.77
CA ASN A 11 20.22 4.72 -7.94
C ASN A 11 19.34 5.88 -7.42
N GLY A 12 18.09 5.57 -7.10
CA GLY A 12 17.09 6.54 -6.67
C GLY A 12 17.44 7.17 -5.33
N GLU A 13 17.31 8.49 -5.23
CA GLU A 13 17.47 9.24 -4.00
C GLU A 13 16.33 10.25 -3.89
N ALA A 14 15.76 10.37 -2.69
CA ALA A 14 14.73 11.38 -2.43
C ALA A 14 14.93 12.01 -1.05
N TRP A 15 14.60 13.29 -0.95
CA TRP A 15 14.75 14.09 0.25
C TRP A 15 13.40 14.66 0.68
N LEU A 16 13.15 14.66 1.97
CA LEU A 16 11.97 15.26 2.57
C LEU A 16 12.42 16.17 3.73
N SER A 17 11.99 17.43 3.71
CA SER A 17 12.36 18.44 4.74
C SER A 17 13.87 18.52 4.97
N GLY A 18 14.67 18.49 3.90
CA GLY A 18 16.13 18.62 3.97
C GLY A 18 16.88 17.37 4.44
N LYS A 19 16.17 16.23 4.61
CA LYS A 19 16.79 14.96 5.01
C LYS A 19 16.61 13.89 3.92
N PRO A 20 17.65 13.08 3.63
CA PRO A 20 17.52 11.97 2.71
C PRO A 20 16.63 10.88 3.34
N VAL A 21 15.53 10.55 2.65
CA VAL A 21 14.56 9.53 3.08
C VAL A 21 14.63 8.26 2.23
N LEU A 22 15.14 8.37 1.00
CA LEU A 22 15.51 7.25 0.13
C LEU A 22 16.93 7.45 -0.35
N ARG A 23 17.72 6.38 -0.35
CA ARG A 23 19.17 6.41 -0.65
C ARG A 23 19.55 5.24 -1.52
N ASN A 24 20.21 5.50 -2.65
CA ASN A 24 20.69 4.46 -3.57
C ASN A 24 19.65 3.35 -3.80
N LEU A 25 18.39 3.78 -3.98
CA LEU A 25 17.28 2.85 -4.13
C LEU A 25 17.37 2.19 -5.51
N ASN A 26 17.47 0.88 -5.53
CA ASN A 26 17.42 0.07 -6.74
C ASN A 26 16.24 -0.89 -6.61
N LEU A 27 15.26 -0.75 -7.50
CA LEU A 27 13.99 -1.48 -7.41
C LEU A 27 13.41 -1.68 -8.81
N LYS A 28 12.92 -2.90 -9.06
CA LYS A 28 12.19 -3.23 -10.28
C LYS A 28 10.99 -4.09 -9.93
N LEU A 29 9.79 -3.66 -10.35
CA LEU A 29 8.54 -4.36 -10.10
C LEU A 29 7.82 -4.63 -11.43
N TRP A 30 7.14 -5.79 -11.49
CA TRP A 30 6.49 -6.29 -12.70
C TRP A 30 4.98 -6.36 -12.56
N LEU A 31 4.26 -6.17 -13.66
CA LEU A 31 2.82 -6.43 -13.72
C LEU A 31 2.56 -7.93 -13.49
N GLY A 32 1.48 -8.23 -12.77
CA GLY A 32 1.12 -9.60 -12.41
C GLY A 32 1.88 -10.19 -11.22
N GLU A 33 2.94 -9.53 -10.72
CA GLU A 33 3.67 -9.93 -9.52
C GLU A 33 3.29 -9.03 -8.33
N SER A 34 2.31 -9.47 -7.55
CA SER A 34 1.96 -8.74 -6.31
C SER A 34 3.11 -8.85 -5.30
N THR A 35 3.50 -7.69 -4.77
CA THR A 35 4.72 -7.53 -3.97
C THR A 35 4.42 -6.85 -2.65
N THR A 36 5.06 -7.30 -1.57
CA THR A 36 5.06 -6.60 -0.27
C THR A 36 6.41 -5.92 -0.04
N ILE A 37 6.39 -4.64 0.35
CA ILE A 37 7.54 -3.94 0.90
C ILE A 37 7.38 -3.86 2.41
N LEU A 38 8.26 -4.55 3.12
CA LEU A 38 8.26 -4.66 4.57
C LEU A 38 9.43 -3.87 5.16
N GLY A 39 9.21 -3.18 6.27
CA GLY A 39 10.28 -2.46 6.96
C GLY A 39 9.81 -1.77 8.23
N PRO A 40 10.72 -1.42 9.15
CA PRO A 40 10.39 -0.71 10.37
C PRO A 40 9.84 0.69 10.10
N ASN A 41 9.30 1.32 11.14
CA ASN A 41 8.90 2.73 11.05
C ASN A 41 10.13 3.60 10.76
N GLY A 42 9.95 4.60 9.88
CA GLY A 42 11.07 5.46 9.46
C GLY A 42 11.95 4.88 8.33
N ALA A 43 11.74 3.64 7.88
CA ALA A 43 12.55 3.03 6.82
C ALA A 43 12.44 3.70 5.43
N GLY A 44 11.49 4.64 5.23
CA GLY A 44 11.27 5.30 3.94
C GLY A 44 10.06 4.78 3.15
N LYS A 45 9.25 3.89 3.74
CA LYS A 45 8.11 3.24 3.07
C LYS A 45 7.12 4.22 2.43
N SER A 46 6.56 5.14 3.20
CA SER A 46 5.63 6.15 2.67
C SER A 46 6.31 7.13 1.71
N SER A 47 7.61 7.37 1.86
CA SER A 47 8.39 8.17 0.90
C SER A 47 8.51 7.47 -0.45
N LEU A 48 8.65 6.14 -0.45
CA LEU A 48 8.62 5.37 -1.70
C LEU A 48 7.24 5.43 -2.37
N VAL A 49 6.15 5.32 -1.60
CA VAL A 49 4.80 5.51 -2.16
C VAL A 49 4.62 6.91 -2.76
N LYS A 50 5.10 7.94 -2.06
CA LYS A 50 5.10 9.33 -2.58
C LYS A 50 5.97 9.53 -3.81
N LEU A 51 7.03 8.74 -3.98
CA LEU A 51 7.84 8.75 -5.18
C LEU A 51 7.09 8.11 -6.37
N ILE A 52 6.34 7.03 -6.12
CA ILE A 52 5.53 6.35 -7.13
C ILE A 52 4.38 7.23 -7.61
N ASP A 53 3.64 7.88 -6.70
CA ASP A 53 2.50 8.74 -7.04
C ASP A 53 2.92 10.15 -7.50
N ARG A 54 4.23 10.40 -7.55
CA ARG A 54 4.85 11.68 -7.98
C ARG A 54 4.54 12.87 -7.06
N SER A 55 4.11 12.66 -5.83
CA SER A 55 4.01 13.70 -4.81
C SER A 55 5.36 14.02 -4.16
N LEU A 56 6.34 13.12 -4.27
CA LEU A 56 7.74 13.31 -3.97
C LEU A 56 8.56 13.12 -5.26
N HIS A 57 9.54 13.98 -5.49
CA HIS A 57 10.39 13.91 -6.67
C HIS A 57 11.77 13.36 -6.30
N PRO A 58 12.37 12.51 -7.17
CA PRO A 58 13.73 12.06 -6.96
C PRO A 58 14.72 13.20 -7.14
N ILE A 59 15.85 13.11 -6.45
CA ILE A 59 17.00 13.99 -6.71
C ILE A 59 17.58 13.63 -8.08
N VAL A 60 17.74 14.65 -8.91
CA VAL A 60 18.31 14.47 -10.26
C VAL A 60 19.81 14.24 -10.14
N ARG A 61 20.27 13.07 -10.57
CA ARG A 61 21.69 12.71 -10.68
C ARG A 61 21.95 12.02 -12.01
N PRO A 62 23.14 12.09 -12.60
CA PRO A 62 23.43 11.52 -13.93
C PRO A 62 23.15 10.02 -14.06
N GLN A 63 23.20 9.27 -12.94
CA GLN A 63 23.02 7.82 -12.91
C GLN A 63 21.69 7.40 -12.25
N ALA A 64 20.88 8.37 -11.80
CA ALA A 64 19.60 8.09 -11.16
C ALA A 64 18.46 8.12 -12.19
N GLU A 65 17.67 7.08 -12.19
CA GLU A 65 16.53 6.96 -13.10
C GLU A 65 15.30 6.44 -12.38
N LEU A 66 14.14 7.00 -12.70
CA LEU A 66 12.83 6.50 -12.30
C LEU A 66 11.96 6.37 -13.54
N ARG A 67 11.55 5.14 -13.84
CA ARG A 67 10.62 4.82 -14.93
C ARG A 67 9.34 4.23 -14.37
N LEU A 68 8.23 4.75 -14.84
CA LEU A 68 6.90 4.18 -14.61
C LEU A 68 6.37 3.72 -15.97
N PHE A 69 6.04 2.43 -16.08
CA PHE A 69 5.64 1.78 -17.34
C PHE A 69 6.62 2.11 -18.49
N GLY A 70 7.92 2.01 -18.21
CA GLY A 70 8.99 2.28 -19.16
C GLY A 70 9.25 3.76 -19.48
N GLN A 71 8.48 4.70 -18.93
CA GLN A 71 8.58 6.13 -19.21
C GLN A 71 9.20 6.90 -18.05
N THR A 72 10.15 7.79 -18.33
CA THR A 72 10.75 8.70 -17.33
C THR A 72 9.87 9.94 -17.08
N ASN A 73 9.18 10.42 -18.12
CA ASN A 73 8.27 11.55 -18.06
C ASN A 73 6.84 11.05 -18.27
N VAL A 74 6.07 10.97 -17.17
CA VAL A 74 4.69 10.51 -17.21
C VAL A 74 3.77 11.67 -16.87
N LYS A 75 2.71 11.85 -17.66
CA LYS A 75 1.63 12.76 -17.29
C LYS A 75 0.89 12.20 -16.08
N LEU A 76 0.69 13.02 -15.05
CA LEU A 76 0.03 12.58 -13.81
C LEU A 76 -1.37 12.02 -14.05
N TRP A 77 -2.09 12.54 -15.05
CA TRP A 77 -3.41 12.04 -15.40
C TRP A 77 -3.35 10.60 -15.92
N ASP A 78 -2.44 10.30 -16.84
CA ASP A 78 -2.27 8.97 -17.42
C ASP A 78 -1.80 7.98 -16.34
N LEU A 79 -0.92 8.44 -15.45
CA LEU A 79 -0.44 7.64 -14.32
C LEU A 79 -1.58 7.23 -13.39
N ARG A 80 -2.48 8.15 -13.05
CA ARG A 80 -3.62 7.89 -12.15
C ARG A 80 -4.66 6.93 -12.74
N GLN A 81 -4.69 6.77 -14.05
CA GLN A 81 -5.52 5.75 -14.69
C GLN A 81 -4.91 4.35 -14.58
N ARG A 82 -3.58 4.25 -14.51
CA ARG A 82 -2.86 2.96 -14.46
C ARG A 82 -2.47 2.54 -13.05
N ILE A 83 -2.30 3.49 -12.12
CA ILE A 83 -1.94 3.23 -10.72
C ILE A 83 -2.99 3.83 -9.79
N GLY A 84 -3.69 2.98 -9.04
CA GLY A 84 -4.50 3.39 -7.90
C GLY A 84 -3.63 3.46 -6.64
N VAL A 85 -3.68 4.57 -5.93
CA VAL A 85 -2.90 4.75 -4.69
C VAL A 85 -3.83 5.01 -3.51
N MET A 86 -3.65 4.25 -2.44
CA MET A 86 -4.32 4.44 -1.17
C MET A 86 -3.28 4.71 -0.09
N THR A 87 -3.38 5.87 0.55
CA THR A 87 -2.55 6.27 1.69
C THR A 87 -3.41 6.70 2.87
N THR A 88 -2.90 6.53 4.08
CA THR A 88 -3.60 6.97 5.30
C THR A 88 -3.74 8.49 5.39
N GLU A 89 -2.84 9.26 4.76
CA GLU A 89 -2.91 10.72 4.71
C GLU A 89 -4.15 11.23 3.96
N LEU A 90 -4.68 10.45 3.02
CA LEU A 90 -5.86 10.83 2.25
C LEU A 90 -7.15 10.76 3.08
N GLU A 91 -7.25 9.85 4.04
CA GLU A 91 -8.48 9.63 4.81
C GLU A 91 -8.96 10.86 5.58
N GLY A 92 -8.05 11.63 6.14
CA GLY A 92 -8.37 12.86 6.89
C GLY A 92 -8.77 14.06 6.04
N ARG A 93 -8.73 13.95 4.70
CA ARG A 93 -8.95 15.09 3.79
C ARG A 93 -10.34 15.20 3.22
N PHE A 94 -11.19 14.19 3.41
CA PHE A 94 -12.54 14.19 2.87
C PHE A 94 -13.51 14.91 3.80
N PRO A 95 -14.48 15.70 3.24
CA PRO A 95 -15.51 16.31 4.05
C PRO A 95 -16.34 15.24 4.79
N PRO A 96 -16.56 15.40 6.11
CA PRO A 96 -17.36 14.42 6.86
C PRO A 96 -18.80 14.24 6.34
N SER A 97 -19.35 15.27 5.69
CA SER A 97 -20.70 15.26 5.12
C SER A 97 -20.79 14.67 3.71
N ALA A 98 -19.65 14.38 3.04
CA ALA A 98 -19.67 13.80 1.69
C ALA A 98 -20.24 12.38 1.76
N ALA A 99 -21.13 12.03 0.82
CA ALA A 99 -21.62 10.66 0.70
C ALA A 99 -20.48 9.70 0.31
N ALA A 100 -20.51 8.46 0.80
CA ALA A 100 -19.46 7.47 0.49
C ALA A 100 -19.26 7.32 -1.04
N ARG A 101 -20.34 7.28 -1.83
CA ARG A 101 -20.25 7.22 -3.29
C ARG A 101 -19.57 8.44 -3.91
N GLU A 102 -19.72 9.63 -3.32
CA GLU A 102 -19.06 10.86 -3.80
C GLU A 102 -17.56 10.82 -3.54
N VAL A 103 -17.16 10.28 -2.37
CA VAL A 103 -15.75 10.06 -2.06
C VAL A 103 -15.12 9.11 -3.08
N VAL A 104 -15.78 8.01 -3.44
CA VAL A 104 -15.31 7.11 -4.49
C VAL A 104 -15.24 7.81 -5.84
N SER A 105 -16.34 8.48 -6.26
CA SER A 105 -16.40 9.18 -7.54
C SER A 105 -15.36 10.29 -7.67
N SER A 106 -14.94 10.92 -6.57
CA SER A 106 -13.90 11.95 -6.59
C SER A 106 -12.54 11.42 -7.10
N GLY A 107 -12.37 10.10 -7.08
CA GLY A 107 -11.20 9.43 -7.65
C GLY A 107 -11.06 9.69 -9.16
N TYR A 108 -12.14 9.75 -9.90
CA TYR A 108 -12.12 10.07 -11.34
C TYR A 108 -11.48 11.42 -11.65
N PHE A 109 -11.60 12.37 -10.74
CA PHE A 109 -11.11 13.73 -10.92
C PHE A 109 -9.79 14.01 -10.16
N GLY A 110 -9.27 13.02 -9.45
CA GLY A 110 -8.08 13.18 -8.61
C GLY A 110 -8.28 14.22 -7.48
N SER A 111 -9.53 14.53 -7.11
CA SER A 111 -9.91 15.54 -6.14
C SER A 111 -10.31 14.94 -4.80
N MET A 112 -10.35 15.75 -3.74
CA MET A 112 -10.85 15.34 -2.42
C MET A 112 -12.33 15.68 -2.23
N ARG A 113 -12.90 16.45 -3.15
CA ARG A 113 -14.29 16.89 -3.14
C ARG A 113 -14.74 17.03 -4.58
N LEU A 114 -15.95 16.61 -4.88
CA LEU A 114 -16.56 16.90 -6.17
C LEU A 114 -16.87 18.40 -6.26
N GLY A 115 -16.31 19.07 -7.25
CA GLY A 115 -16.64 20.44 -7.60
C GLY A 115 -17.98 20.51 -8.34
N ARG A 116 -18.52 21.73 -8.50
CA ARG A 116 -19.80 21.94 -9.23
C ARG A 116 -19.76 21.43 -10.67
N ASP A 117 -18.59 21.48 -11.31
CA ASP A 117 -18.37 21.06 -12.69
C ASP A 117 -17.79 19.63 -12.80
N GLN A 118 -17.62 18.95 -11.68
CA GLN A 118 -17.09 17.58 -11.61
C GLN A 118 -18.23 16.59 -11.37
N LEU A 119 -19.07 16.42 -12.39
CA LEU A 119 -20.18 15.48 -12.35
C LEU A 119 -19.74 14.17 -13.01
N PRO A 120 -19.76 13.04 -12.27
CA PRO A 120 -19.54 11.73 -12.88
C PRO A 120 -20.58 11.47 -13.98
N THR A 121 -20.15 10.86 -15.08
CA THR A 121 -21.09 10.38 -16.10
C THR A 121 -21.98 9.28 -15.53
N ALA A 122 -23.09 8.97 -16.18
CA ALA A 122 -23.96 7.86 -15.76
C ALA A 122 -23.19 6.53 -15.68
N GLU A 123 -22.27 6.28 -16.63
CA GLU A 123 -21.41 5.11 -16.62
C GLU A 123 -20.46 5.09 -15.44
N GLN A 124 -19.79 6.21 -15.16
CA GLN A 124 -18.89 6.34 -13.99
C GLN A 124 -19.65 6.17 -12.69
N HIS A 125 -20.87 6.72 -12.59
CA HIS A 125 -21.72 6.53 -11.43
C HIS A 125 -22.07 5.05 -11.22
N GLN A 126 -22.53 4.36 -12.27
CA GLN A 126 -22.84 2.94 -12.19
C GLN A 126 -21.61 2.09 -11.81
N ARG A 127 -20.44 2.39 -12.36
CA ARG A 127 -19.18 1.73 -11.98
C ARG A 127 -18.86 1.93 -10.50
N CYS A 128 -19.04 3.14 -9.96
CA CYS A 128 -18.85 3.40 -8.53
C CYS A 128 -19.77 2.52 -7.67
N LEU A 129 -21.05 2.43 -8.01
CA LEU A 129 -22.00 1.58 -7.26
C LEU A 129 -21.61 0.11 -7.33
N ASN A 130 -21.28 -0.40 -8.51
CA ASN A 130 -20.82 -1.78 -8.68
C ASN A 130 -19.53 -2.07 -7.88
N LEU A 131 -18.61 -1.11 -7.82
CA LEU A 131 -17.38 -1.25 -7.06
C LEU A 131 -17.65 -1.26 -5.55
N LEU A 132 -18.56 -0.40 -5.07
CA LEU A 132 -19.00 -0.39 -3.67
C LEU A 132 -19.65 -1.74 -3.30
N GLU A 133 -20.52 -2.30 -4.14
CA GLU A 133 -21.11 -3.63 -3.93
C GLU A 133 -20.04 -4.71 -3.84
N ARG A 134 -19.10 -4.75 -4.80
CA ARG A 134 -17.99 -5.73 -4.82
C ARG A 134 -17.13 -5.68 -3.55
N LEU A 135 -16.99 -4.52 -2.94
CA LEU A 135 -16.19 -4.32 -1.72
C LEU A 135 -17.02 -4.43 -0.42
N GLY A 136 -18.30 -4.82 -0.53
CA GLY A 136 -19.21 -4.95 0.60
C GLY A 136 -19.56 -3.62 1.26
N LEU A 137 -19.65 -2.55 0.46
CA LEU A 137 -19.94 -1.19 0.88
C LEU A 137 -21.25 -0.63 0.27
N GLY A 138 -22.00 -1.43 -0.50
CA GLY A 138 -23.21 -0.97 -1.20
C GLY A 138 -24.23 -0.35 -0.26
N ALA A 139 -24.50 -1.00 0.89
CA ALA A 139 -25.46 -0.53 1.89
C ALA A 139 -25.10 0.85 2.52
N ILE A 140 -23.86 1.31 2.39
CA ILE A 140 -23.40 2.58 2.95
C ILE A 140 -23.13 3.65 1.89
N ALA A 141 -23.48 3.41 0.63
CA ALA A 141 -23.17 4.32 -0.49
C ALA A 141 -23.63 5.76 -0.25
N GLU A 142 -24.80 5.93 0.38
CA GLU A 142 -25.40 7.24 0.69
C GLU A 142 -25.02 7.76 2.09
N GLN A 143 -24.30 6.99 2.90
CA GLN A 143 -23.95 7.42 4.25
C GLN A 143 -22.85 8.49 4.21
N PRO A 144 -22.90 9.47 5.13
CA PRO A 144 -21.85 10.47 5.27
C PRO A 144 -20.52 9.82 5.66
N TYR A 145 -19.43 10.25 5.02
CA TYR A 145 -18.07 9.75 5.28
C TYR A 145 -17.68 9.79 6.77
N GLY A 146 -18.09 10.86 7.46
CA GLY A 146 -17.81 11.03 8.90
C GLY A 146 -18.46 9.99 9.81
N SER A 147 -19.55 9.32 9.37
CA SER A 147 -20.25 8.30 10.14
C SER A 147 -19.69 6.88 9.93
N LEU A 148 -18.77 6.70 8.98
CA LEU A 148 -18.22 5.40 8.65
C LEU A 148 -17.19 4.94 9.68
N SER A 149 -17.17 3.62 9.96
CA SER A 149 -16.09 3.01 10.75
C SER A 149 -14.74 3.06 10.01
N ASP A 150 -13.63 2.97 10.73
CA ASP A 150 -12.29 2.99 10.13
C ASP A 150 -12.12 1.88 9.07
N GLY A 151 -12.66 0.69 9.32
CA GLY A 151 -12.66 -0.40 8.35
C GLY A 151 -13.47 -0.11 7.09
N GLN A 152 -14.60 0.60 7.21
CA GLN A 152 -15.40 1.05 6.08
C GLN A 152 -14.68 2.15 5.30
N ARG A 153 -14.10 3.15 6.00
CA ARG A 153 -13.30 4.21 5.38
C ARG A 153 -12.12 3.62 4.60
N ARG A 154 -11.42 2.64 5.18
CA ARG A 154 -10.27 1.99 4.54
C ARG A 154 -10.66 1.30 3.23
N ARG A 155 -11.72 0.50 3.25
CA ARG A 155 -12.23 -0.14 2.03
C ARG A 155 -12.78 0.88 1.03
N LEU A 156 -13.35 1.98 1.49
CA LEU A 156 -13.80 3.09 0.65
C LEU A 156 -12.62 3.76 -0.07
N MET A 157 -11.47 3.93 0.60
CA MET A 157 -10.26 4.46 -0.02
C MET A 157 -9.71 3.50 -1.09
N ILE A 158 -9.80 2.19 -0.86
CA ILE A 158 -9.47 1.19 -1.88
C ILE A 158 -10.44 1.30 -3.06
N ALA A 159 -11.76 1.40 -2.81
CA ALA A 159 -12.75 1.64 -3.87
C ALA A 159 -12.40 2.87 -4.71
N ARG A 160 -12.08 3.97 -4.04
CA ARG A 160 -11.66 5.21 -4.70
C ARG A 160 -10.40 5.04 -5.56
N ALA A 161 -9.41 4.28 -5.09
CA ALA A 161 -8.20 4.00 -5.84
C ALA A 161 -8.45 3.10 -7.07
N LEU A 162 -9.53 2.33 -7.07
CA LEU A 162 -9.89 1.38 -8.13
C LEU A 162 -10.84 1.94 -9.19
N VAL A 163 -11.32 3.19 -9.09
CA VAL A 163 -12.35 3.74 -10.02
C VAL A 163 -11.94 3.75 -11.49
N HIS A 164 -10.65 3.86 -11.78
CA HIS A 164 -10.09 3.80 -13.12
C HIS A 164 -9.74 2.39 -13.59
N GLU A 165 -10.05 1.34 -12.79
CA GLU A 165 -9.64 -0.04 -13.05
C GLU A 165 -8.12 -0.16 -13.30
N PRO A 166 -7.29 0.38 -12.39
CA PRO A 166 -5.86 0.48 -12.61
C PRO A 166 -5.21 -0.91 -12.69
N GLU A 167 -4.12 -1.01 -13.44
CA GLU A 167 -3.31 -2.23 -13.52
C GLU A 167 -2.58 -2.55 -12.21
N VAL A 168 -2.27 -1.48 -11.45
CA VAL A 168 -1.53 -1.57 -10.17
C VAL A 168 -2.28 -0.86 -9.07
N LEU A 169 -2.40 -1.50 -7.91
CA LEU A 169 -2.91 -0.90 -6.68
C LEU A 169 -1.80 -0.81 -5.64
N VAL A 170 -1.43 0.40 -5.26
CA VAL A 170 -0.42 0.71 -4.23
C VAL A 170 -1.10 1.05 -2.92
N LEU A 171 -0.74 0.34 -1.86
CA LEU A 171 -1.36 0.46 -0.54
C LEU A 171 -0.30 0.80 0.52
N ASP A 172 -0.40 1.97 1.14
CA ASP A 172 0.47 2.38 2.24
C ASP A 172 -0.19 2.12 3.59
N GLU A 173 0.34 1.15 4.34
CA GLU A 173 -0.14 0.71 5.66
C GLU A 173 -1.66 0.46 5.70
N PRO A 174 -2.21 -0.39 4.81
CA PRO A 174 -3.65 -0.52 4.62
C PRO A 174 -4.40 -1.05 5.86
N SER A 175 -3.72 -1.77 6.74
CA SER A 175 -4.30 -2.37 7.96
C SER A 175 -4.06 -1.57 9.23
N ARG A 176 -3.43 -0.37 9.13
CA ARG A 176 -3.13 0.46 10.29
C ARG A 176 -4.41 0.85 11.04
N ALA A 177 -4.40 0.68 12.36
CA ALA A 177 -5.49 1.02 13.28
C ALA A 177 -6.82 0.27 13.06
N LEU A 178 -6.83 -0.81 12.27
CA LEU A 178 -8.01 -1.66 12.10
C LEU A 178 -8.13 -2.67 13.24
N ASP A 179 -9.35 -2.88 13.70
CA ASP A 179 -9.69 -4.02 14.55
C ASP A 179 -9.57 -5.36 13.78
N LEU A 180 -9.65 -6.47 14.49
CA LEU A 180 -9.48 -7.81 13.90
C LEU A 180 -10.49 -8.09 12.78
N LYS A 181 -11.77 -7.72 12.98
CA LYS A 181 -12.83 -7.94 11.99
C LYS A 181 -12.59 -7.13 10.73
N ALA A 182 -12.28 -5.84 10.87
CA ALA A 182 -11.99 -4.96 9.74
C ALA A 182 -10.71 -5.38 9.00
N CYS A 183 -9.68 -5.84 9.74
CA CYS A 183 -8.45 -6.38 9.16
C CYS A 183 -8.73 -7.63 8.31
N HIS A 184 -9.53 -8.59 8.81
CA HIS A 184 -9.90 -9.78 8.04
C HIS A 184 -10.72 -9.44 6.79
N GLN A 185 -11.62 -8.46 6.87
CA GLN A 185 -12.38 -7.99 5.71
C GLN A 185 -11.47 -7.33 4.67
N LEU A 186 -10.47 -6.55 5.10
CA LEU A 186 -9.45 -5.99 4.23
C LEU A 186 -8.63 -7.09 3.54
N ILE A 187 -8.13 -8.06 4.30
CA ILE A 187 -7.38 -9.22 3.79
C ILE A 187 -8.19 -9.95 2.71
N ALA A 188 -9.47 -10.26 2.99
CA ALA A 188 -10.35 -10.92 2.02
C ALA A 188 -10.51 -10.10 0.73
N CYS A 189 -10.67 -8.78 0.85
CA CYS A 189 -10.74 -7.85 -0.27
C CYS A 189 -9.45 -7.89 -1.11
N LEU A 190 -8.28 -7.79 -0.49
CA LEU A 190 -6.98 -7.80 -1.19
C LEU A 190 -6.75 -9.13 -1.92
N ARG A 191 -7.07 -10.26 -1.27
CA ARG A 191 -6.99 -11.59 -1.90
C ARG A 191 -7.86 -11.69 -3.14
N GLN A 192 -9.10 -11.17 -3.07
CA GLN A 192 -10.00 -11.14 -4.22
C GLN A 192 -9.43 -10.31 -5.37
N LEU A 193 -8.88 -9.12 -5.10
CA LEU A 193 -8.26 -8.26 -6.11
C LEU A 193 -7.07 -8.92 -6.79
N CYS A 194 -6.17 -9.54 -6.02
CA CYS A 194 -5.03 -10.29 -6.58
C CYS A 194 -5.51 -11.44 -7.48
N ARG A 195 -6.52 -12.22 -7.05
CA ARG A 195 -7.08 -13.32 -7.85
C ARG A 195 -7.78 -12.87 -9.12
N GLN A 196 -8.27 -11.64 -9.16
CA GLN A 196 -8.86 -11.00 -10.34
C GLN A 196 -7.82 -10.38 -11.28
N GLY A 197 -6.52 -10.51 -10.96
CA GLY A 197 -5.42 -10.04 -11.81
C GLY A 197 -4.91 -8.64 -11.52
N THR A 198 -5.43 -7.94 -10.49
CA THR A 198 -4.88 -6.65 -10.06
C THR A 198 -3.50 -6.87 -9.45
N THR A 199 -2.48 -6.19 -9.95
CA THR A 199 -1.15 -6.19 -9.35
C THR A 199 -1.17 -5.34 -8.07
N VAL A 200 -0.85 -5.92 -6.93
CA VAL A 200 -0.87 -5.21 -5.64
C VAL A 200 0.55 -4.96 -5.14
N LEU A 201 0.86 -3.71 -4.83
CA LEU A 201 2.02 -3.33 -4.03
C LEU A 201 1.54 -2.95 -2.63
N GLN A 202 1.78 -3.81 -1.66
CA GLN A 202 1.49 -3.53 -0.26
C GLN A 202 2.74 -3.05 0.45
N VAL A 203 2.68 -1.88 1.05
CA VAL A 203 3.76 -1.32 1.87
C VAL A 203 3.31 -1.36 3.33
N THR A 204 4.04 -2.08 4.20
CA THR A 204 3.61 -2.31 5.58
C THR A 204 4.78 -2.61 6.51
N HIS A 205 4.53 -2.54 7.81
CA HIS A 205 5.40 -3.10 8.86
C HIS A 205 4.75 -4.32 9.55
N ARG A 206 3.52 -4.70 9.13
CA ARG A 206 2.72 -5.78 9.72
C ARG A 206 2.81 -7.05 8.88
N ILE A 207 3.42 -8.08 9.45
CA ILE A 207 3.63 -9.38 8.79
C ILE A 207 2.31 -10.17 8.70
N ASP A 208 1.47 -10.09 9.73
CA ASP A 208 0.18 -10.79 9.83
C ASP A 208 -0.85 -10.39 8.76
N THR A 209 -0.60 -9.29 8.05
CA THR A 209 -1.47 -8.81 6.96
C THR A 209 -0.95 -9.11 5.56
N ILE A 210 0.21 -9.76 5.45
CA ILE A 210 0.76 -10.22 4.18
C ILE A 210 -0.03 -11.45 3.72
N ILE A 211 -0.69 -11.31 2.58
CA ILE A 211 -1.57 -12.36 2.04
C ILE A 211 -0.77 -13.40 1.25
N PRO A 212 -1.26 -14.66 1.16
CA PRO A 212 -0.58 -15.73 0.42
C PRO A 212 -0.38 -15.44 -1.07
N GLU A 213 -1.19 -14.56 -1.64
CA GLU A 213 -1.12 -14.14 -3.04
C GLU A 213 0.05 -13.19 -3.35
N MET A 214 0.80 -12.72 -2.35
CA MET A 214 2.06 -11.98 -2.56
C MET A 214 3.16 -12.92 -3.02
N GLY A 215 3.65 -12.73 -4.24
CA GLY A 215 4.72 -13.56 -4.82
C GLY A 215 6.13 -13.13 -4.39
N ARG A 216 6.28 -11.90 -3.88
CA ARG A 216 7.59 -11.31 -3.57
C ARG A 216 7.53 -10.43 -2.34
N VAL A 217 8.60 -10.44 -1.58
CA VAL A 217 8.80 -9.57 -0.40
C VAL A 217 10.14 -8.86 -0.52
N LEU A 218 10.11 -7.57 -0.31
CA LEU A 218 11.27 -6.69 -0.29
C LEU A 218 11.42 -6.10 1.11
N PHE A 219 12.63 -6.08 1.63
CA PHE A 219 12.94 -5.38 2.88
C PHE A 219 13.47 -3.99 2.57
N LEU A 220 12.80 -2.98 3.11
CA LEU A 220 13.23 -1.59 3.08
C LEU A 220 13.80 -1.21 4.45
N ARG A 221 15.06 -0.80 4.47
CA ARG A 221 15.76 -0.35 5.68
C ARG A 221 16.59 0.89 5.34
N ASP A 222 16.51 1.92 6.17
CA ASP A 222 17.30 3.16 6.03
C ASP A 222 17.26 3.80 4.62
N GLY A 223 16.10 3.70 3.97
CA GLY A 223 15.84 4.28 2.65
C GLY A 223 16.35 3.45 1.48
N SER A 224 16.83 2.21 1.68
CA SER A 224 17.32 1.32 0.62
C SER A 224 16.72 -0.09 0.74
N ILE A 225 16.69 -0.82 -0.39
CA ILE A 225 16.31 -2.25 -0.37
C ILE A 225 17.48 -3.05 0.19
N SER A 226 17.25 -3.73 1.31
CA SER A 226 18.27 -4.54 2.00
C SER A 226 18.18 -6.02 1.67
N ALA A 227 17.00 -6.50 1.29
CA ALA A 227 16.79 -7.89 0.87
C ALA A 227 15.57 -8.00 -0.06
N ASP A 228 15.55 -9.06 -0.89
CA ASP A 228 14.56 -9.30 -1.93
C ASP A 228 14.43 -10.79 -2.19
N GLY A 229 13.22 -11.31 -2.20
CA GLY A 229 13.00 -12.73 -2.44
C GLY A 229 11.55 -13.17 -2.26
N PRO A 230 11.28 -14.47 -2.44
CA PRO A 230 9.95 -15.02 -2.23
C PRO A 230 9.59 -15.04 -0.73
N PRO A 231 8.28 -14.97 -0.39
CA PRO A 231 7.81 -14.91 1.01
C PRO A 231 8.35 -16.04 1.90
N GLN A 232 8.57 -17.22 1.34
CA GLN A 232 9.06 -18.40 2.08
C GLN A 232 10.47 -18.21 2.63
N SER A 233 11.35 -17.54 1.89
CA SER A 233 12.72 -17.26 2.32
C SER A 233 12.84 -15.96 3.11
N MET A 234 11.96 -14.99 2.83
CA MET A 234 12.04 -13.66 3.44
C MET A 234 11.35 -13.59 4.80
N LEU A 235 10.19 -14.24 4.95
CA LEU A 235 9.37 -14.15 6.16
C LEU A 235 9.73 -15.27 7.15
N THR A 236 11.01 -15.41 7.50
CA THR A 236 11.53 -16.33 8.49
C THR A 236 11.91 -15.58 9.78
N GLY A 237 11.97 -16.30 10.91
CA GLY A 237 12.36 -15.71 12.19
C GLY A 237 13.69 -14.95 12.12
N ASN A 238 14.73 -15.56 11.53
CA ASN A 238 16.06 -14.94 11.41
C ASN A 238 16.00 -13.64 10.56
N GLN A 239 15.42 -13.70 9.37
CA GLN A 239 15.32 -12.54 8.47
C GLN A 239 14.53 -11.38 9.09
N LEU A 240 13.43 -11.70 9.78
CA LEU A 240 12.61 -10.68 10.45
C LEU A 240 13.30 -10.14 11.71
N SER A 241 14.04 -10.98 12.45
CA SER A 241 14.85 -10.53 13.58
C SER A 241 15.91 -9.52 13.16
N ASP A 242 16.57 -9.78 12.04
CA ASP A 242 17.56 -8.86 11.46
C ASP A 242 16.91 -7.55 10.98
N LEU A 243 15.77 -7.64 10.28
CA LEU A 243 15.06 -6.47 9.77
C LEU A 243 14.57 -5.54 10.89
N PHE A 244 13.99 -6.12 11.94
CA PHE A 244 13.38 -5.36 13.05
C PHE A 244 14.31 -5.18 14.24
N SER A 245 15.54 -5.74 14.18
CA SER A 245 16.56 -5.66 15.23
C SER A 245 16.03 -6.16 16.60
N THR A 246 15.25 -7.24 16.57
CA THR A 246 14.64 -7.85 17.76
C THR A 246 14.44 -9.36 17.55
N PRO A 247 14.70 -10.22 18.55
CA PRO A 247 14.51 -11.67 18.42
C PRO A 247 13.04 -12.03 18.14
N LEU A 248 12.79 -12.68 17.00
CA LEU A 248 11.46 -13.03 16.55
C LEU A 248 11.39 -14.49 16.09
N SER A 249 10.26 -15.13 16.37
CA SER A 249 9.89 -16.41 15.77
C SER A 249 8.66 -16.23 14.88
N VAL A 250 8.51 -17.12 13.90
CA VAL A 250 7.40 -17.05 12.92
C VAL A 250 6.62 -18.36 12.97
N VAL A 251 5.31 -18.22 13.08
CA VAL A 251 4.36 -19.31 12.93
C VAL A 251 3.61 -19.13 11.62
N GLU A 252 3.54 -20.17 10.81
CA GLU A 252 2.79 -20.18 9.56
C GLU A 252 1.57 -21.07 9.66
N SER A 253 0.43 -20.55 9.19
CA SER A 253 -0.81 -21.31 9.06
C SER A 253 -1.60 -20.86 7.86
N GLY A 254 -1.95 -21.78 6.94
CA GLY A 254 -2.74 -21.49 5.75
C GLY A 254 -2.12 -20.44 4.82
N GLY A 255 -0.79 -20.33 4.79
CA GLY A 255 -0.05 -19.32 4.01
C GLY A 255 0.03 -17.95 4.67
N PHE A 256 -0.60 -17.76 5.83
CA PHE A 256 -0.43 -16.57 6.68
C PHE A 256 0.65 -16.78 7.71
N ARG A 257 1.30 -15.70 8.13
CA ARG A 257 2.37 -15.73 9.12
C ARG A 257 2.05 -14.80 10.29
N GLN A 258 2.34 -15.30 11.48
CA GLN A 258 2.33 -14.51 12.71
C GLN A 258 3.72 -14.48 13.29
N VAL A 259 4.06 -13.34 13.88
CA VAL A 259 5.35 -13.14 14.54
C VAL A 259 5.12 -13.15 16.04
N LEU A 260 5.93 -13.91 16.72
CA LEU A 260 5.95 -14.02 18.17
C LEU A 260 7.32 -13.56 18.69
N PRO A 261 7.39 -12.95 19.88
CA PRO A 261 8.66 -12.74 20.54
C PRO A 261 9.38 -14.09 20.72
N GLN A 262 10.66 -14.14 20.43
CA GLN A 262 11.48 -15.29 20.81
C GLN A 262 11.95 -15.02 22.24
N SER A 263 11.48 -15.81 23.20
CA SER A 263 12.00 -15.77 24.58
C SER A 263 13.46 -16.23 24.54
N SER A 264 14.38 -15.34 24.90
CA SER A 264 15.68 -15.77 25.37
C SER A 264 15.46 -16.36 26.77
N ASP A 265 16.06 -17.52 27.09
CA ASP A 265 16.02 -18.09 28.44
C ASP A 265 16.62 -17.17 29.54
N SER A 266 17.02 -15.96 29.18
CA SER A 266 17.56 -14.89 30.03
C SER A 266 16.59 -13.77 30.37
N ASP A 267 15.36 -13.74 29.83
CA ASP A 267 14.32 -12.75 30.20
C ASP A 267 13.50 -13.18 31.44
N VAL A 268 14.19 -13.68 32.47
CA VAL A 268 13.69 -13.55 33.83
C VAL A 268 13.82 -12.06 34.16
N LEU A 269 12.71 -11.33 34.03
CA LEU A 269 12.60 -9.97 34.51
C LEU A 269 13.11 -9.95 35.96
N THR A 270 14.30 -9.42 36.16
CA THR A 270 14.75 -9.05 37.50
C THR A 270 13.77 -8.01 38.00
N SER A 271 13.11 -8.30 39.12
CA SER A 271 12.00 -7.59 39.75
C SER A 271 12.32 -6.17 40.25
N ASP A 272 13.35 -5.50 39.74
CA ASP A 272 13.88 -4.25 40.30
C ASP A 272 13.76 -3.04 39.35
N ALA A 273 12.84 -3.06 38.39
CA ALA A 273 12.65 -1.90 37.50
C ALA A 273 11.15 -1.54 37.32
N TRP A 274 10.54 -1.07 38.46
CA TRP A 274 9.30 -0.27 38.45
C TRP A 274 9.40 0.86 39.49
#